data_9d79c81f8cf0ca69855e118621e28865
#
_entry.id   9d79c81f8cf0ca69855e118621e28865
#
_cell.length_a   1.000
_cell.length_b   1.000
_cell.length_c   1.000
_cell.angle_alpha   90.00
_cell.angle_beta   90.00
_cell.angle_gamma   90.00
#
_symmetry.space_group_name_H-M   'P 1'
#
loop_
_entity.id
_entity.type
_entity.pdbx_description
1 polymer ?
#
loop_
_entity_poly.entity_id
_entity_poly.type
_entity_poly.pdbx_seq_one_letter_code
_entity_poly.pdbx_strand_id
1 'polypeptide(L)'
;MKVKYIAAILLSTQLVYTACDDMGFLQIKPDSLELTDDRIKTVDDLENLLLGAYNGIRSSGFWGGRTLRGFDVIADDGVADVATFEWVQMSAHTMNLVNAVGRDTWTATYNAINMANQVAFSDLGESILASDPQKEAQFKAEASFIRALGYFHLVRAFGLPYAEETKDIAEMGVPLRLRGVMDRATAFEVVQRSTVSEVYSQIISDLEYAIENLPGENKVESGRATVDGAKAILAKVYFYKHDVGIAAKSAEQVINTQKYDLDEDLTPKFGRAEKKTVTQEIVAMIPSASLIEDSWGGLRDYRTNGLALPTSRPSNELIAAYDQQNDNRFKTFFKNIDGSWYTLKFDYEYMDGIIIG
;
A
#
# COMPACT_ATOMS: atom_id res chain seq x y z
N MET A 1 -63.03 -37.36 -27.74
CA MET A 1 -62.17 -37.51 -26.61
C MET A 1 -60.79 -36.87 -26.85
N LYS A 2 -60.23 -36.84 -28.04
CA LYS A 2 -58.88 -36.33 -28.36
C LYS A 2 -58.74 -34.78 -28.26
N VAL A 3 -59.81 -34.01 -28.54
CA VAL A 3 -59.71 -32.52 -28.53
C VAL A 3 -59.62 -31.93 -27.10
N LYS A 4 -60.21 -32.57 -26.10
CA LYS A 4 -60.19 -32.12 -24.69
C LYS A 4 -58.78 -32.23 -24.06
N TYR A 5 -57.99 -33.19 -24.50
CA TYR A 5 -56.61 -33.36 -24.00
C TYR A 5 -55.61 -32.38 -24.65
N ILE A 6 -55.87 -32.03 -25.93
CA ILE A 6 -55.05 -31.02 -26.63
C ILE A 6 -55.27 -29.63 -26.02
N ALA A 7 -56.48 -29.26 -25.64
CA ALA A 7 -56.82 -28.02 -24.98
C ALA A 7 -56.18 -27.94 -23.54
N ALA A 8 -56.19 -29.08 -22.83
CA ALA A 8 -55.54 -29.14 -21.49
C ALA A 8 -54.01 -29.02 -21.56
N ILE A 9 -53.35 -29.59 -22.55
CA ILE A 9 -51.91 -29.49 -22.78
C ILE A 9 -51.52 -28.07 -23.20
N LEU A 10 -52.29 -27.40 -24.06
CA LEU A 10 -52.08 -26.02 -24.46
C LEU A 10 -52.27 -25.01 -23.28
N LEU A 11 -53.21 -25.29 -22.37
CA LEU A 11 -53.39 -24.44 -21.17
C LEU A 11 -52.28 -24.64 -20.13
N SER A 12 -51.71 -25.86 -20.01
CA SER A 12 -50.61 -26.14 -19.09
C SER A 12 -49.28 -25.57 -19.57
N THR A 13 -49.07 -25.45 -20.88
CA THR A 13 -47.86 -24.81 -21.43
C THR A 13 -47.87 -23.28 -21.27
N GLN A 14 -49.03 -22.63 -21.23
CA GLN A 14 -49.09 -21.17 -20.99
C GLN A 14 -48.82 -20.80 -19.53
N LEU A 15 -49.13 -21.67 -18.56
CA LEU A 15 -48.86 -21.44 -17.14
C LEU A 15 -47.36 -21.55 -16.79
N VAL A 16 -46.56 -22.18 -17.61
CA VAL A 16 -45.10 -22.30 -17.37
C VAL A 16 -44.34 -21.03 -17.82
N TYR A 17 -44.88 -20.27 -18.76
CA TYR A 17 -44.23 -19.07 -19.26
C TYR A 17 -44.47 -17.82 -18.44
N THR A 18 -45.46 -17.81 -17.53
CA THR A 18 -45.73 -16.65 -16.66
C THR A 18 -45.18 -16.79 -15.25
N ALA A 19 -44.55 -17.93 -14.92
CA ALA A 19 -44.05 -18.20 -13.56
C ALA A 19 -42.64 -17.64 -13.30
N CYS A 20 -41.95 -17.06 -14.30
CA CYS A 20 -40.58 -16.60 -14.14
C CYS A 20 -40.40 -15.08 -14.04
N ASP A 21 -41.46 -14.26 -14.21
CA ASP A 21 -41.29 -12.82 -14.37
C ASP A 21 -41.65 -12.00 -13.11
N ASP A 22 -42.19 -12.58 -12.05
CA ASP A 22 -42.73 -11.81 -10.94
C ASP A 22 -42.32 -12.30 -9.54
N MET A 23 -41.38 -13.20 -9.44
CA MET A 23 -40.75 -13.50 -8.15
C MET A 23 -39.45 -12.73 -8.07
N GLY A 24 -39.41 -11.64 -7.34
CA GLY A 24 -38.25 -10.80 -7.07
C GLY A 24 -36.95 -11.51 -6.60
N PHE A 25 -36.93 -12.82 -6.69
CA PHE A 25 -35.80 -13.71 -6.40
C PHE A 25 -34.59 -13.45 -7.30
N LEU A 26 -34.83 -13.07 -8.59
CA LEU A 26 -33.71 -12.71 -9.51
C LEU A 26 -33.29 -11.26 -9.42
N GLN A 27 -33.98 -10.43 -8.62
CA GLN A 27 -33.64 -9.03 -8.37
C GLN A 27 -32.96 -8.81 -7.01
N ILE A 28 -32.70 -9.87 -6.26
CA ILE A 28 -31.83 -9.76 -5.07
C ILE A 28 -30.42 -9.45 -5.60
N LYS A 29 -30.06 -8.17 -5.53
CA LYS A 29 -28.65 -7.76 -5.68
C LYS A 29 -27.88 -8.51 -4.60
N PRO A 30 -26.84 -9.31 -4.92
CA PRO A 30 -25.99 -9.86 -3.89
C PRO A 30 -25.44 -8.71 -3.05
N ASP A 31 -25.43 -8.86 -1.74
CA ASP A 31 -24.89 -7.83 -0.81
C ASP A 31 -23.48 -7.37 -1.19
N SER A 32 -22.71 -8.26 -1.86
CA SER A 32 -21.39 -7.95 -2.43
C SER A 32 -21.42 -7.07 -3.68
N LEU A 33 -22.58 -6.78 -4.26
CA LEU A 33 -22.79 -5.94 -5.46
C LEU A 33 -23.54 -4.64 -5.13
N GLU A 34 -23.73 -4.29 -3.85
CA GLU A 34 -24.17 -2.94 -3.52
C GLU A 34 -23.17 -1.94 -4.09
N LEU A 35 -23.68 -1.12 -5.00
CA LEU A 35 -22.89 -0.04 -5.60
C LEU A 35 -22.47 0.94 -4.52
N THR A 36 -21.29 1.50 -4.66
CA THR A 36 -20.68 2.43 -3.69
C THR A 36 -21.61 3.61 -3.36
N ASP A 37 -22.43 4.05 -4.32
CA ASP A 37 -23.40 5.15 -4.19
C ASP A 37 -24.46 4.90 -3.09
N ASP A 38 -24.80 3.64 -2.83
CA ASP A 38 -25.77 3.30 -1.78
C ASP A 38 -25.15 3.35 -0.36
N ARG A 39 -23.83 3.29 -0.25
CA ARG A 39 -23.09 3.19 1.02
C ARG A 39 -22.44 4.50 1.48
N ILE A 40 -22.06 5.37 0.54
CA ILE A 40 -21.38 6.62 0.82
C ILE A 40 -22.39 7.77 0.63
N LYS A 41 -22.77 8.44 1.72
CA LYS A 41 -23.79 9.50 1.70
C LYS A 41 -23.36 10.76 2.46
N THR A 42 -22.38 10.63 3.33
CA THR A 42 -21.98 11.69 4.26
C THR A 42 -20.46 11.89 4.24
N VAL A 43 -20.02 13.01 4.80
CA VAL A 43 -18.60 13.29 5.03
C VAL A 43 -17.97 12.23 5.95
N ASP A 44 -18.72 11.75 6.94
CA ASP A 44 -18.23 10.69 7.84
C ASP A 44 -18.01 9.36 7.11
N ASP A 45 -18.85 9.04 6.13
CA ASP A 45 -18.65 7.84 5.29
C ASP A 45 -17.36 7.98 4.46
N LEU A 46 -17.11 9.18 3.91
CA LEU A 46 -15.85 9.46 3.20
C LEU A 46 -14.64 9.42 4.13
N GLU A 47 -14.76 9.89 5.36
CA GLU A 47 -13.70 9.80 6.36
C GLU A 47 -13.38 8.34 6.71
N ASN A 48 -14.40 7.50 6.91
CA ASN A 48 -14.22 6.07 7.12
C ASN A 48 -13.54 5.38 5.92
N LEU A 49 -13.90 5.76 4.71
CA LEU A 49 -13.27 5.25 3.50
C LEU A 49 -11.80 5.70 3.39
N LEU A 50 -11.50 6.94 3.75
CA LEU A 50 -10.13 7.47 3.81
C LEU A 50 -9.28 6.71 4.84
N LEU A 51 -9.84 6.45 6.03
CA LEU A 51 -9.19 5.60 7.03
C LEU A 51 -8.97 4.17 6.51
N GLY A 52 -9.92 3.65 5.72
CA GLY A 52 -9.78 2.39 5.00
C GLY A 52 -8.59 2.41 4.03
N ALA A 53 -8.38 3.52 3.31
CA ALA A 53 -7.24 3.69 2.41
C ALA A 53 -5.90 3.71 3.18
N TYR A 54 -5.82 4.40 4.32
CA TYR A 54 -4.65 4.33 5.21
C TYR A 54 -4.39 2.91 5.71
N ASN A 55 -5.45 2.20 6.12
CA ASN A 55 -5.32 0.79 6.51
C ASN A 55 -4.81 -0.09 5.35
N GLY A 56 -5.21 0.22 4.11
CA GLY A 56 -4.73 -0.44 2.90
C GLY A 56 -3.22 -0.34 2.72
N ILE A 57 -2.59 0.79 3.11
CA ILE A 57 -1.13 0.95 3.05
C ILE A 57 -0.42 -0.08 3.95
N ARG A 58 -1.01 -0.43 5.08
CA ARG A 58 -0.47 -1.41 6.02
C ARG A 58 -0.63 -2.84 5.57
N SER A 59 -1.41 -3.12 4.54
CA SER A 59 -1.63 -4.49 4.07
C SER A 59 -0.31 -5.19 3.73
N SER A 60 -0.25 -6.50 3.89
CA SER A 60 0.94 -7.30 3.59
C SER A 60 1.39 -7.16 2.14
N GLY A 61 0.46 -6.83 1.24
CA GLY A 61 0.72 -6.63 -0.18
C GLY A 61 1.12 -5.20 -0.56
N PHE A 62 0.96 -4.20 0.32
CA PHE A 62 1.42 -2.84 -0.01
C PHE A 62 2.74 -2.54 0.72
N TRP A 63 2.72 -1.95 1.89
CA TRP A 63 3.93 -1.70 2.69
C TRP A 63 4.08 -2.65 3.89
N GLY A 64 3.32 -3.73 3.90
CA GLY A 64 3.43 -4.77 4.90
C GLY A 64 4.57 -5.74 4.63
N GLY A 65 4.82 -6.59 5.60
CA GLY A 65 6.03 -7.39 5.68
C GLY A 65 6.28 -8.34 4.52
N ARG A 66 5.23 -8.88 3.88
CA ARG A 66 5.41 -9.82 2.78
C ARG A 66 6.04 -9.16 1.55
N THR A 67 5.62 -7.94 1.23
CA THR A 67 6.18 -7.18 0.11
C THR A 67 7.59 -6.69 0.42
N LEU A 68 7.84 -6.19 1.65
CA LEU A 68 9.18 -5.77 2.06
C LEU A 68 10.17 -6.93 2.00
N ARG A 69 9.78 -8.09 2.55
CA ARG A 69 10.56 -9.33 2.41
C ARG A 69 10.82 -9.70 0.94
N GLY A 70 9.81 -9.52 0.09
CA GLY A 70 9.93 -9.78 -1.34
C GLY A 70 11.01 -8.90 -2.00
N PHE A 71 11.06 -7.64 -1.65
CA PHE A 71 12.11 -6.74 -2.15
C PHE A 71 13.49 -7.11 -1.65
N ASP A 72 13.64 -7.52 -0.37
CA ASP A 72 14.92 -7.98 0.16
C ASP A 72 15.42 -9.23 -0.60
N VAL A 73 14.50 -10.17 -0.90
CA VAL A 73 14.84 -11.40 -1.64
C VAL A 73 15.20 -11.12 -3.09
N ILE A 74 14.49 -10.21 -3.77
CA ILE A 74 14.82 -9.83 -5.16
C ILE A 74 16.12 -9.03 -5.23
N ALA A 75 16.43 -8.27 -4.19
CA ALA A 75 17.67 -7.48 -4.10
C ALA A 75 18.89 -8.32 -3.70
N ASP A 76 18.74 -9.64 -3.47
CA ASP A 76 19.76 -10.54 -2.93
C ASP A 76 20.27 -10.15 -1.52
N ASP A 77 19.56 -9.23 -0.84
CA ASP A 77 19.83 -8.84 0.54
C ASP A 77 19.24 -9.84 1.55
N GLY A 78 18.17 -10.53 1.16
CA GLY A 78 17.44 -11.50 1.96
C GLY A 78 17.43 -12.90 1.34
N VAL A 79 17.44 -13.92 2.20
CA VAL A 79 17.24 -15.33 1.84
C VAL A 79 15.94 -15.81 2.45
N ALA A 80 15.10 -16.43 1.63
CA ALA A 80 13.91 -17.13 2.11
C ALA A 80 14.28 -18.62 2.29
N ASP A 81 14.30 -19.08 3.53
CA ASP A 81 14.62 -20.49 3.87
C ASP A 81 13.42 -21.43 3.65
N VAL A 82 12.27 -20.89 3.24
CA VAL A 82 11.07 -21.69 2.91
C VAL A 82 10.99 -21.85 1.40
N ALA A 83 11.07 -23.09 0.95
CA ALA A 83 10.96 -23.46 -0.46
C ALA A 83 9.49 -23.45 -0.93
N THR A 84 8.74 -22.36 -0.71
CA THR A 84 7.45 -22.19 -1.36
C THR A 84 7.65 -21.63 -2.76
N PHE A 85 6.70 -21.92 -3.64
CA PHE A 85 6.79 -21.61 -5.06
C PHE A 85 7.10 -20.14 -5.34
N GLU A 86 6.43 -19.22 -4.64
CA GLU A 86 6.61 -17.78 -4.83
C GLU A 86 8.01 -17.30 -4.44
N TRP A 87 8.58 -17.80 -3.33
CA TRP A 87 9.90 -17.39 -2.86
C TRP A 87 11.03 -17.95 -3.72
N VAL A 88 10.87 -19.20 -4.17
CA VAL A 88 11.80 -19.80 -5.15
C VAL A 88 11.85 -19.00 -6.44
N GLN A 89 10.68 -18.56 -6.94
CA GLN A 89 10.63 -17.72 -8.13
C GLN A 89 11.29 -16.35 -7.92
N MET A 90 11.11 -15.74 -6.75
CA MET A 90 11.71 -14.43 -6.43
C MET A 90 13.23 -14.54 -6.33
N SER A 91 13.76 -15.50 -5.57
CA SER A 91 15.20 -15.72 -5.44
C SER A 91 15.87 -16.07 -6.77
N ALA A 92 15.15 -16.77 -7.66
CA ALA A 92 15.67 -17.14 -8.98
C ALA A 92 15.42 -16.08 -10.07
N HIS A 93 14.78 -14.94 -9.74
CA HIS A 93 14.36 -13.90 -10.69
C HIS A 93 13.49 -14.45 -11.84
N THR A 94 12.66 -15.48 -11.57
CA THR A 94 11.81 -16.17 -12.54
C THR A 94 10.32 -15.96 -12.25
N MET A 95 9.97 -14.84 -11.65
CA MET A 95 8.59 -14.50 -11.33
C MET A 95 7.71 -14.49 -12.57
N ASN A 96 6.49 -14.98 -12.41
CA ASN A 96 5.46 -14.98 -13.43
C ASN A 96 4.13 -14.42 -12.88
N LEU A 97 3.11 -14.33 -13.72
CA LEU A 97 1.81 -13.74 -13.40
C LEU A 97 1.05 -14.42 -12.25
N VAL A 98 1.38 -15.66 -11.90
CA VAL A 98 0.74 -16.39 -10.79
C VAL A 98 1.50 -16.26 -9.47
N ASN A 99 2.64 -15.57 -9.45
CA ASN A 99 3.36 -15.30 -8.21
C ASN A 99 2.48 -14.50 -7.23
N ALA A 100 2.18 -15.11 -6.09
CA ALA A 100 1.23 -14.55 -5.13
C ALA A 100 1.75 -13.23 -4.51
N VAL A 101 3.05 -13.07 -4.31
CA VAL A 101 3.62 -11.83 -3.76
C VAL A 101 3.42 -10.67 -4.74
N GLY A 102 3.76 -10.87 -6.01
CA GLY A 102 3.56 -9.85 -7.04
C GLY A 102 2.08 -9.50 -7.25
N ARG A 103 1.22 -10.51 -7.34
CA ARG A 103 -0.24 -10.31 -7.47
C ARG A 103 -0.82 -9.53 -6.28
N ASP A 104 -0.48 -9.93 -5.07
CA ASP A 104 -1.01 -9.32 -3.85
C ASP A 104 -0.50 -7.88 -3.70
N THR A 105 0.77 -7.61 -4.08
CA THR A 105 1.34 -6.25 -4.12
C THR A 105 0.57 -5.36 -5.09
N TRP A 106 0.30 -5.83 -6.29
CA TRP A 106 -0.50 -5.10 -7.28
C TRP A 106 -1.90 -4.80 -6.77
N THR A 107 -2.60 -5.84 -6.33
CA THR A 107 -4.02 -5.73 -5.93
C THR A 107 -4.20 -4.86 -4.70
N ALA A 108 -3.40 -5.07 -3.65
CA ALA A 108 -3.53 -4.30 -2.42
C ALA A 108 -3.23 -2.81 -2.63
N THR A 109 -2.22 -2.50 -3.44
CA THR A 109 -1.84 -1.11 -3.70
C THR A 109 -2.90 -0.39 -4.53
N TYR A 110 -3.42 -1.01 -5.61
CA TYR A 110 -4.50 -0.41 -6.38
C TYR A 110 -5.81 -0.28 -5.60
N ASN A 111 -6.09 -1.19 -4.67
CA ASN A 111 -7.24 -1.05 -3.77
C ASN A 111 -7.12 0.18 -2.87
N ALA A 112 -5.95 0.43 -2.29
CA ALA A 112 -5.71 1.63 -1.49
C ALA A 112 -5.83 2.91 -2.33
N ILE A 113 -5.25 2.92 -3.54
CA ILE A 113 -5.38 4.02 -4.51
C ILE A 113 -6.86 4.26 -4.86
N ASN A 114 -7.61 3.19 -5.11
CA ASN A 114 -9.03 3.32 -5.47
C ASN A 114 -9.86 3.91 -4.32
N MET A 115 -9.66 3.45 -3.08
CA MET A 115 -10.34 4.03 -1.91
C MET A 115 -10.01 5.53 -1.77
N ALA A 116 -8.76 5.93 -1.91
CA ALA A 116 -8.35 7.33 -1.90
C ALA A 116 -9.02 8.12 -3.04
N ASN A 117 -9.08 7.56 -4.25
CA ASN A 117 -9.75 8.18 -5.38
C ASN A 117 -11.26 8.31 -5.18
N GLN A 118 -11.91 7.31 -4.57
CA GLN A 118 -13.34 7.38 -4.26
C GLN A 118 -13.67 8.52 -3.30
N VAL A 119 -12.77 8.82 -2.35
CA VAL A 119 -12.96 9.94 -1.39
C VAL A 119 -12.90 11.29 -2.10
N ALA A 120 -11.90 11.53 -2.93
CA ALA A 120 -11.56 12.90 -3.33
C ALA A 120 -11.47 13.12 -4.85
N PHE A 121 -11.61 12.05 -5.64
CA PHE A 121 -11.50 12.08 -7.11
C PHE A 121 -12.62 11.25 -7.75
N SER A 122 -13.83 11.32 -7.18
CA SER A 122 -15.07 10.79 -7.73
C SER A 122 -16.15 11.86 -7.71
N ASP A 123 -17.10 11.78 -8.62
CA ASP A 123 -18.22 12.74 -8.67
C ASP A 123 -19.02 12.75 -7.36
N LEU A 124 -19.18 11.57 -6.74
CA LEU A 124 -19.86 11.43 -5.47
C LEU A 124 -19.07 12.08 -4.32
N GLY A 125 -17.77 11.78 -4.19
CA GLY A 125 -16.91 12.36 -3.16
C GLY A 125 -16.82 13.87 -3.28
N GLU A 126 -16.58 14.38 -4.48
CA GLU A 126 -16.57 15.81 -4.79
C GLU A 126 -17.91 16.49 -4.45
N SER A 127 -19.05 15.86 -4.77
CA SER A 127 -20.38 16.37 -4.45
C SER A 127 -20.65 16.45 -2.94
N ILE A 128 -20.26 15.43 -2.18
CA ILE A 128 -20.43 15.41 -0.71
C ILE A 128 -19.57 16.49 -0.06
N LEU A 129 -18.33 16.67 -0.51
CA LEU A 129 -17.36 17.62 0.06
C LEU A 129 -17.61 19.07 -0.36
N ALA A 130 -18.35 19.31 -1.44
CA ALA A 130 -18.60 20.66 -1.98
C ALA A 130 -19.20 21.66 -0.97
N SER A 131 -19.86 21.17 0.08
CA SER A 131 -20.43 22.01 1.15
C SER A 131 -19.41 22.45 2.21
N ASP A 132 -18.21 21.83 2.25
CA ASP A 132 -17.15 22.13 3.22
C ASP A 132 -15.77 22.19 2.49
N PRO A 133 -15.40 23.36 1.93
CA PRO A 133 -14.15 23.51 1.18
C PRO A 133 -12.88 23.21 1.98
N GLN A 134 -12.91 23.35 3.32
CA GLN A 134 -11.77 23.03 4.16
C GLN A 134 -11.58 21.51 4.27
N LYS A 135 -12.66 20.78 4.50
CA LYS A 135 -12.66 19.31 4.49
C LYS A 135 -12.32 18.75 3.12
N GLU A 136 -12.83 19.38 2.05
CA GLU A 136 -12.49 19.01 0.68
C GLU A 136 -10.98 19.09 0.43
N ALA A 137 -10.36 20.22 0.74
CA ALA A 137 -8.91 20.42 0.59
C ALA A 137 -8.11 19.41 1.42
N GLN A 138 -8.50 19.19 2.69
CA GLN A 138 -7.85 18.23 3.57
C GLN A 138 -7.95 16.81 3.01
N PHE A 139 -9.15 16.33 2.68
CA PHE A 139 -9.37 14.95 2.20
C PHE A 139 -8.67 14.71 0.87
N LYS A 140 -8.71 15.69 -0.01
CA LYS A 140 -8.00 15.64 -1.28
C LYS A 140 -6.48 15.60 -1.10
N ALA A 141 -5.93 16.33 -0.12
CA ALA A 141 -4.52 16.30 0.21
C ALA A 141 -4.09 14.93 0.79
N GLU A 142 -4.88 14.38 1.70
CA GLU A 142 -4.62 13.04 2.27
C GLU A 142 -4.77 11.95 1.21
N ALA A 143 -5.79 12.01 0.36
CA ALA A 143 -5.99 11.08 -0.75
C ALA A 143 -4.85 11.16 -1.78
N SER A 144 -4.39 12.37 -2.10
CA SER A 144 -3.22 12.59 -2.97
C SER A 144 -1.96 11.97 -2.37
N PHE A 145 -1.71 12.17 -1.08
CA PHE A 145 -0.59 11.53 -0.39
C PHE A 145 -0.62 10.01 -0.48
N ILE A 146 -1.79 9.38 -0.20
CA ILE A 146 -1.95 7.92 -0.29
C ILE A 146 -1.74 7.44 -1.74
N ARG A 147 -2.29 8.16 -2.71
CA ARG A 147 -2.15 7.85 -4.13
C ARG A 147 -0.71 7.95 -4.60
N ALA A 148 0.01 8.98 -4.18
CA ALA A 148 1.44 9.14 -4.46
C ALA A 148 2.27 8.00 -3.90
N LEU A 149 2.05 7.60 -2.64
CA LEU A 149 2.69 6.43 -2.03
C LEU A 149 2.42 5.16 -2.83
N GLY A 150 1.16 4.96 -3.23
CA GLY A 150 0.76 3.80 -4.01
C GLY A 150 1.46 3.73 -5.37
N TYR A 151 1.44 4.82 -6.13
CA TYR A 151 2.13 4.86 -7.43
C TYR A 151 3.65 4.77 -7.31
N PHE A 152 4.24 5.37 -6.27
CA PHE A 152 5.66 5.24 -6.02
C PHE A 152 6.06 3.81 -5.66
N HIS A 153 5.21 3.09 -4.93
CA HIS A 153 5.40 1.67 -4.66
C HIS A 153 5.28 0.83 -5.92
N LEU A 154 4.21 1.02 -6.71
CA LEU A 154 3.93 0.27 -7.93
C LEU A 154 4.99 0.48 -9.00
N VAL A 155 5.43 1.71 -9.25
CA VAL A 155 6.41 1.98 -10.30
C VAL A 155 7.78 1.37 -9.98
N ARG A 156 8.19 1.34 -8.70
CA ARG A 156 9.42 0.67 -8.28
C ARG A 156 9.32 -0.85 -8.34
N ALA A 157 8.12 -1.42 -8.13
CA ALA A 157 7.92 -2.88 -8.17
C ALA A 157 7.71 -3.42 -9.57
N PHE A 158 7.09 -2.65 -10.46
CA PHE A 158 6.57 -3.16 -11.75
C PHE A 158 6.93 -2.31 -12.96
N GLY A 159 7.52 -1.14 -12.77
CA GLY A 159 8.02 -0.29 -13.84
C GLY A 159 9.51 -0.50 -14.08
N LEU A 160 10.02 0.10 -15.14
CA LEU A 160 11.47 0.21 -15.31
C LEU A 160 12.05 1.26 -14.33
N PRO A 161 13.33 1.16 -13.97
CA PRO A 161 14.02 2.24 -13.27
C PRO A 161 13.92 3.54 -14.06
N TYR A 162 13.84 4.68 -13.36
CA TYR A 162 13.85 5.99 -14.00
C TYR A 162 15.26 6.26 -14.55
N ALA A 163 15.39 6.31 -15.86
CA ALA A 163 16.63 6.65 -16.55
C ALA A 163 16.28 7.41 -17.83
N GLU A 164 17.17 8.26 -18.32
CA GLU A 164 16.93 9.07 -19.53
C GLU A 164 16.58 8.22 -20.75
N GLU A 165 17.16 7.03 -20.85
CA GLU A 165 16.96 6.11 -21.98
C GLU A 165 15.64 5.34 -21.90
N THR A 166 15.02 5.23 -20.71
CA THR A 166 13.87 4.34 -20.48
C THR A 166 12.63 5.04 -19.97
N LYS A 167 12.74 6.22 -19.37
CA LYS A 167 11.65 6.91 -18.67
C LYS A 167 10.42 7.17 -19.54
N ASP A 168 10.63 7.42 -20.86
CA ASP A 168 9.57 7.78 -21.80
C ASP A 168 9.18 6.62 -22.74
N ILE A 169 9.68 5.41 -22.50
CA ILE A 169 9.25 4.24 -23.27
C ILE A 169 7.79 3.93 -22.89
N ALA A 170 6.95 3.81 -23.92
CA ALA A 170 5.53 3.51 -23.75
C ALA A 170 5.32 2.20 -22.96
N GLU A 171 4.32 2.20 -22.10
CA GLU A 171 3.89 1.04 -21.31
C GLU A 171 4.91 0.46 -20.31
N MET A 172 6.00 1.18 -20.04
CA MET A 172 7.05 0.73 -19.09
C MET A 172 6.86 1.23 -17.65
N GLY A 173 5.89 2.11 -17.41
CA GLY A 173 5.43 2.49 -16.07
C GLY A 173 4.33 1.58 -15.55
N VAL A 174 3.28 2.15 -14.97
CA VAL A 174 2.09 1.43 -14.48
C VAL A 174 0.82 2.18 -14.90
N PRO A 175 -0.36 1.53 -14.95
CA PRO A 175 -1.61 2.21 -15.25
C PRO A 175 -1.93 3.32 -14.25
N LEU A 176 -2.19 4.53 -14.72
CA LEU A 176 -2.62 5.66 -13.91
C LEU A 176 -4.15 5.72 -13.85
N ARG A 177 -4.73 5.20 -12.77
CA ARG A 177 -6.15 5.37 -12.44
C ARG A 177 -6.30 6.56 -11.52
N LEU A 178 -6.80 7.67 -12.06
CA LEU A 178 -6.86 8.96 -11.35
C LEU A 178 -8.25 9.30 -10.82
N ARG A 179 -9.26 8.51 -11.17
CA ARG A 179 -10.64 8.64 -10.68
C ARG A 179 -11.04 7.39 -9.89
N GLY A 180 -11.92 7.57 -8.90
CA GLY A 180 -12.50 6.48 -8.12
C GLY A 180 -13.40 5.60 -8.97
N VAL A 181 -13.26 4.30 -8.82
CA VAL A 181 -14.17 3.31 -9.43
C VAL A 181 -15.43 3.25 -8.58
N MET A 182 -16.54 3.74 -9.10
CA MET A 182 -17.80 3.86 -8.38
C MET A 182 -18.84 2.85 -8.86
N ASP A 183 -18.72 2.36 -10.08
CA ASP A 183 -19.68 1.49 -10.72
C ASP A 183 -19.00 0.38 -11.54
N ARG A 184 -19.84 -0.51 -12.06
CA ARG A 184 -19.36 -1.63 -12.87
C ARG A 184 -18.74 -1.21 -14.20
N ALA A 185 -19.22 -0.14 -14.82
CA ALA A 185 -18.69 0.32 -16.10
C ALA A 185 -17.25 0.82 -15.95
N THR A 186 -17.01 1.67 -14.95
CA THR A 186 -15.68 2.19 -14.62
C THR A 186 -14.74 1.09 -14.09
N ALA A 187 -15.29 0.03 -13.46
CA ALA A 187 -14.48 -1.11 -13.00
C ALA A 187 -13.86 -1.91 -14.16
N PHE A 188 -14.55 -2.01 -15.28
CA PHE A 188 -14.08 -2.74 -16.48
C PHE A 188 -13.37 -1.84 -17.50
N GLU A 189 -13.20 -0.58 -17.22
CA GLU A 189 -12.41 0.30 -18.07
C GLU A 189 -10.96 -0.20 -18.18
N VAL A 190 -10.48 -0.36 -19.41
CA VAL A 190 -9.10 -0.74 -19.68
C VAL A 190 -8.22 0.50 -19.69
N VAL A 191 -7.34 0.60 -18.70
CA VAL A 191 -6.33 1.67 -18.62
C VAL A 191 -4.98 1.08 -19.01
N GLN A 192 -4.38 1.62 -20.06
CA GLN A 192 -3.05 1.22 -20.52
C GLN A 192 -1.98 1.63 -19.50
N ARG A 193 -0.84 0.97 -19.53
CA ARG A 193 0.32 1.38 -18.72
C ARG A 193 0.85 2.72 -19.26
N SER A 194 1.16 3.62 -18.36
CA SER A 194 1.81 4.89 -18.67
C SER A 194 3.32 4.69 -18.83
N THR A 195 4.01 5.71 -19.26
CA THR A 195 5.47 5.78 -19.18
C THR A 195 5.92 5.94 -17.72
N VAL A 196 7.16 5.63 -17.42
CA VAL A 196 7.75 5.88 -16.08
C VAL A 196 7.72 7.37 -15.74
N SER A 197 8.03 8.23 -16.72
CA SER A 197 8.02 9.69 -16.58
C SER A 197 6.65 10.23 -16.19
N GLU A 198 5.57 9.75 -16.83
CA GLU A 198 4.19 10.13 -16.48
C GLU A 198 3.82 9.73 -15.07
N VAL A 199 4.22 8.51 -14.64
CA VAL A 199 3.94 8.04 -13.28
C VAL A 199 4.66 8.91 -12.25
N TYR A 200 5.95 9.21 -12.45
CA TYR A 200 6.69 10.09 -11.54
C TYR A 200 6.14 11.52 -11.52
N SER A 201 5.68 12.02 -12.66
CA SER A 201 5.04 13.35 -12.74
C SER A 201 3.75 13.39 -11.91
N GLN A 202 2.94 12.34 -11.97
CA GLN A 202 1.73 12.23 -11.16
C GLN A 202 2.06 12.13 -9.67
N ILE A 203 3.05 11.33 -9.28
CA ILE A 203 3.51 11.21 -7.89
C ILE A 203 3.94 12.56 -7.34
N ILE A 204 4.74 13.31 -8.09
CA ILE A 204 5.23 14.63 -7.69
C ILE A 204 4.07 15.60 -7.52
N SER A 205 3.18 15.68 -8.50
CA SER A 205 1.99 16.54 -8.44
C SER A 205 1.11 16.24 -7.21
N ASP A 206 0.89 14.97 -6.91
CA ASP A 206 0.11 14.56 -5.74
C ASP A 206 0.79 14.93 -4.42
N LEU A 207 2.11 14.79 -4.32
CA LEU A 207 2.86 15.16 -3.12
C LEU A 207 2.94 16.68 -2.94
N GLU A 208 3.11 17.43 -4.02
CA GLU A 208 3.10 18.90 -3.97
C GLU A 208 1.72 19.40 -3.51
N TYR A 209 0.63 18.87 -4.06
CA TYR A 209 -0.72 19.20 -3.59
C TYR A 209 -0.90 18.83 -2.10
N ALA A 210 -0.40 17.68 -1.66
CA ALA A 210 -0.46 17.28 -0.27
C ALA A 210 0.33 18.24 0.64
N ILE A 211 1.54 18.66 0.24
CA ILE A 211 2.36 19.61 1.01
C ILE A 211 1.65 20.96 1.18
N GLU A 212 0.96 21.43 0.16
CA GLU A 212 0.26 22.72 0.18
C GLU A 212 -1.04 22.73 0.99
N ASN A 213 -1.73 21.57 1.08
CA ASN A 213 -3.11 21.51 1.59
C ASN A 213 -3.30 20.61 2.82
N LEU A 214 -2.28 19.86 3.26
CA LEU A 214 -2.38 19.09 4.51
C LEU A 214 -2.45 20.03 5.71
N PRO A 215 -3.27 19.72 6.75
CA PRO A 215 -3.30 20.49 7.98
C PRO A 215 -1.92 20.53 8.65
N GLY A 216 -1.45 21.73 8.96
CA GLY A 216 -0.12 21.95 9.58
C GLY A 216 -0.02 21.42 11.02
N GLU A 217 -1.16 21.22 11.68
CA GLU A 217 -1.29 20.68 13.04
C GLU A 217 -1.29 19.14 13.10
N ASN A 218 -1.36 18.44 11.96
CA ASN A 218 -1.29 16.99 11.96
C ASN A 218 0.02 16.52 12.60
N LYS A 219 -0.11 15.69 13.63
CA LYS A 219 1.01 15.09 14.34
C LYS A 219 1.25 13.67 13.86
N VAL A 220 2.48 13.21 14.00
CA VAL A 220 2.88 11.84 13.63
C VAL A 220 2.00 10.79 14.34
N GLU A 221 1.68 11.02 15.61
CA GLU A 221 0.86 10.12 16.43
C GLU A 221 -0.59 10.01 15.94
N SER A 222 -1.06 10.96 15.13
CA SER A 222 -2.42 10.88 14.56
C SER A 222 -2.59 9.75 13.56
N GLY A 223 -1.48 9.25 13.01
CA GLY A 223 -1.49 8.23 11.96
C GLY A 223 -1.98 8.74 10.60
N ARG A 224 -2.14 10.06 10.45
CA ARG A 224 -2.50 10.72 9.19
C ARG A 224 -1.28 11.33 8.52
N ALA A 225 -1.40 11.62 7.23
CA ALA A 225 -0.37 12.31 6.48
C ALA A 225 0.01 13.64 7.13
N THR A 226 1.30 13.92 7.19
CA THR A 226 1.86 15.19 7.67
C THR A 226 2.55 15.91 6.53
N VAL A 227 2.64 17.23 6.61
CA VAL A 227 3.37 18.05 5.63
C VAL A 227 4.83 17.61 5.54
N ASP A 228 5.46 17.36 6.69
CA ASP A 228 6.87 16.95 6.73
C ASP A 228 7.06 15.52 6.19
N GLY A 229 6.09 14.62 6.45
CA GLY A 229 6.06 13.29 5.85
C GLY A 229 5.94 13.33 4.32
N ALA A 230 5.08 14.21 3.78
CA ALA A 230 4.96 14.40 2.35
C ALA A 230 6.26 14.96 1.71
N LYS A 231 6.94 15.92 2.38
CA LYS A 231 8.25 16.43 1.94
C LYS A 231 9.34 15.36 1.97
N ALA A 232 9.37 14.52 3.01
CA ALA A 232 10.34 13.42 3.13
C ALA A 232 10.16 12.40 1.98
N ILE A 233 8.90 12.04 1.67
CA ILE A 233 8.61 11.18 0.52
C ILE A 233 8.97 11.86 -0.81
N LEU A 234 8.69 13.16 -0.96
CA LEU A 234 9.06 13.91 -2.16
C LEU A 234 10.58 13.93 -2.38
N ALA A 235 11.36 14.11 -1.31
CA ALA A 235 12.81 14.01 -1.37
C ALA A 235 13.26 12.62 -1.87
N LYS A 236 12.64 11.56 -1.37
CA LYS A 236 12.91 10.19 -1.82
C LYS A 236 12.50 9.95 -3.28
N VAL A 237 11.38 10.49 -3.74
CA VAL A 237 10.93 10.42 -5.13
C VAL A 237 11.94 11.08 -6.07
N TYR A 238 12.41 12.29 -5.75
CA TYR A 238 13.44 12.96 -6.55
C TYR A 238 14.78 12.23 -6.53
N PHE A 239 15.14 11.60 -5.42
CA PHE A 239 16.33 10.76 -5.35
C PHE A 239 16.26 9.56 -6.32
N TYR A 240 15.13 8.87 -6.36
CA TYR A 240 14.88 7.78 -7.31
C TYR A 240 14.77 8.25 -8.77
N LYS A 241 14.42 9.51 -8.96
CA LYS A 241 14.42 10.16 -10.28
C LYS A 241 15.82 10.63 -10.71
N HIS A 242 16.84 10.39 -9.86
CA HIS A 242 18.22 10.86 -10.02
C HIS A 242 18.39 12.40 -9.99
N ASP A 243 17.38 13.14 -9.55
CA ASP A 243 17.45 14.58 -9.34
C ASP A 243 17.96 14.91 -7.93
N VAL A 244 19.22 14.61 -7.69
CA VAL A 244 19.84 14.70 -6.36
C VAL A 244 19.79 16.13 -5.80
N GLY A 245 19.86 17.14 -6.67
CA GLY A 245 19.80 18.55 -6.25
C GLY A 245 18.45 18.93 -5.64
N ILE A 246 17.34 18.51 -6.27
CA ILE A 246 16.01 18.74 -5.74
C ILE A 246 15.74 17.84 -4.53
N ALA A 247 16.19 16.59 -4.58
CA ALA A 247 16.07 15.65 -3.45
C ALA A 247 16.71 16.24 -2.18
N ALA A 248 17.93 16.77 -2.26
CA ALA A 248 18.62 17.41 -1.14
C ALA A 248 17.84 18.61 -0.60
N LYS A 249 17.37 19.51 -1.49
CA LYS A 249 16.55 20.67 -1.07
C LYS A 249 15.27 20.27 -0.35
N SER A 250 14.60 19.22 -0.83
CA SER A 250 13.37 18.72 -0.21
C SER A 250 13.65 18.11 1.18
N ALA A 251 14.75 17.38 1.32
CA ALA A 251 15.18 16.85 2.60
C ALA A 251 15.58 17.97 3.59
N GLU A 252 16.33 19.00 3.12
CA GLU A 252 16.67 20.17 3.92
C GLU A 252 15.45 20.91 4.48
N GLN A 253 14.33 20.94 3.75
CA GLN A 253 13.10 21.54 4.25
C GLN A 253 12.57 20.83 5.49
N VAL A 254 12.75 19.51 5.61
CA VAL A 254 12.37 18.74 6.81
C VAL A 254 13.38 18.96 7.92
N ILE A 255 14.67 18.85 7.63
CA ILE A 255 15.76 19.05 8.60
C ILE A 255 15.69 20.44 9.23
N ASN A 256 15.46 21.48 8.43
CA ASN A 256 15.39 22.87 8.87
C ASN A 256 14.19 23.17 9.79
N THR A 257 13.20 22.27 9.89
CA THR A 257 12.12 22.40 10.87
C THR A 257 12.62 22.22 12.30
N GLN A 258 13.74 21.54 12.50
CA GLN A 258 14.32 21.17 13.80
C GLN A 258 13.34 20.39 14.71
N LYS A 259 12.34 19.75 14.11
CA LYS A 259 11.36 18.90 14.82
C LYS A 259 11.88 17.47 15.01
N TYR A 260 12.82 17.05 14.17
CA TYR A 260 13.31 15.69 14.07
C TYR A 260 14.80 15.65 14.31
N ASP A 261 15.27 14.58 14.92
CA ASP A 261 16.68 14.33 15.19
C ASP A 261 16.98 12.84 15.06
N LEU A 262 18.25 12.48 14.91
CA LEU A 262 18.65 11.08 14.86
C LEU A 262 18.59 10.46 16.27
N ASP A 263 18.05 9.26 16.35
CA ASP A 263 18.01 8.52 17.61
C ASP A 263 19.41 7.96 17.94
N GLU A 264 19.92 8.27 19.13
CA GLU A 264 21.16 7.66 19.63
C GLU A 264 20.97 6.17 19.91
N ASP A 265 19.81 5.78 20.44
CA ASP A 265 19.41 4.39 20.64
C ASP A 265 18.50 3.92 19.49
N LEU A 266 18.98 3.00 18.70
CA LEU A 266 18.25 2.44 17.54
C LEU A 266 17.13 1.48 17.93
N THR A 267 17.10 1.02 19.20
CA THR A 267 16.19 -0.05 19.61
C THR A 267 14.72 0.38 19.77
N PRO A 268 14.36 1.57 20.26
CA PRO A 268 12.95 1.96 20.44
C PRO A 268 12.15 2.03 19.15
N LYS A 269 12.78 2.47 18.05
CA LYS A 269 12.17 2.63 16.75
C LYS A 269 11.62 1.34 16.16
N PHE A 270 12.27 0.23 16.48
CA PHE A 270 11.91 -1.10 15.95
C PHE A 270 11.14 -1.96 16.96
N GLY A 271 10.45 -1.34 17.92
CA GLY A 271 9.50 -2.03 18.79
C GLY A 271 10.12 -2.70 20.02
N ARG A 272 11.38 -2.38 20.40
CA ARG A 272 12.02 -2.91 21.62
C ARG A 272 11.55 -2.25 22.91
N ALA A 273 10.84 -1.15 22.83
CA ALA A 273 10.30 -0.51 24.00
C ALA A 273 8.98 -1.20 24.41
N GLU A 274 8.75 -1.36 25.70
CA GLU A 274 7.49 -1.86 26.26
C GLU A 274 6.29 -0.92 25.98
N LYS A 275 6.52 0.19 25.32
CA LYS A 275 5.50 1.20 24.95
C LYS A 275 5.76 1.72 23.56
N LYS A 276 4.67 2.00 22.83
CA LYS A 276 4.65 2.79 21.61
C LYS A 276 5.39 4.11 21.83
N THR A 277 6.58 4.21 21.32
CA THR A 277 7.37 5.45 21.44
C THR A 277 7.54 6.00 20.05
N VAL A 278 6.89 7.12 19.77
CA VAL A 278 7.24 7.95 18.62
C VAL A 278 8.58 8.60 18.98
N THR A 279 9.64 8.19 18.29
CA THR A 279 10.96 8.78 18.51
C THR A 279 11.12 10.05 17.69
N GLN A 280 12.14 10.84 17.99
CA GLN A 280 12.43 12.09 17.27
C GLN A 280 12.83 11.87 15.81
N GLU A 281 13.20 10.66 15.43
CA GLU A 281 13.55 10.31 14.04
C GLU A 281 12.34 10.00 13.16
N ILE A 282 11.17 9.79 13.75
CA ILE A 282 9.97 9.38 12.99
C ILE A 282 9.27 10.61 12.40
N VAL A 283 9.28 10.74 11.08
CA VAL A 283 8.66 11.85 10.34
C VAL A 283 7.19 11.57 9.99
N ALA A 284 6.83 10.32 9.77
CA ALA A 284 5.45 9.89 9.55
C ALA A 284 5.23 8.45 10.02
N MET A 285 4.04 8.16 10.52
CA MET A 285 3.67 6.85 11.01
C MET A 285 2.20 6.55 10.67
N ILE A 286 1.92 5.32 10.29
CA ILE A 286 0.54 4.80 10.15
C ILE A 286 0.40 3.67 11.18
N PRO A 287 -0.25 3.93 12.33
CA PRO A 287 -0.28 2.97 13.43
C PRO A 287 -1.13 1.75 13.12
N SER A 288 -0.82 0.62 13.76
CA SER A 288 -1.62 -0.59 13.76
C SER A 288 -2.47 -0.68 15.02
N ALA A 289 -3.74 -1.03 14.91
CA ALA A 289 -4.65 -1.20 16.04
C ALA A 289 -4.62 -2.63 16.62
N SER A 290 -4.07 -3.61 15.90
CA SER A 290 -4.11 -5.02 16.29
C SER A 290 -2.78 -5.72 15.99
N LEU A 291 -2.36 -6.53 16.97
CA LEU A 291 -1.13 -7.34 16.92
C LEU A 291 -1.28 -8.63 16.10
N ILE A 292 -2.50 -9.06 15.82
CA ILE A 292 -2.81 -10.40 15.34
C ILE A 292 -3.20 -10.42 13.86
N GLU A 293 -3.81 -9.34 13.39
CA GLU A 293 -4.39 -9.30 12.03
C GLU A 293 -3.47 -8.69 10.99
N ASP A 294 -2.20 -8.55 11.35
CA ASP A 294 -1.43 -7.63 10.63
C ASP A 294 -0.73 -8.14 9.43
N SER A 295 -0.88 -7.27 8.62
CA SER A 295 -0.10 -6.84 7.47
C SER A 295 1.42 -7.04 7.60
N TRP A 296 1.93 -7.16 8.83
CA TRP A 296 3.32 -7.47 9.18
C TRP A 296 3.63 -8.97 9.19
N GLY A 297 2.68 -9.82 8.84
CA GLY A 297 2.88 -11.28 8.83
C GLY A 297 4.14 -11.73 8.10
N GLY A 298 4.56 -11.01 7.04
CA GLY A 298 5.81 -11.29 6.34
C GLY A 298 7.07 -10.93 7.15
N LEU A 299 7.02 -9.96 8.06
CA LEU A 299 8.15 -9.62 8.94
C LEU A 299 8.28 -10.58 10.11
N ARG A 300 7.22 -11.31 10.48
CA ARG A 300 7.30 -12.42 11.45
C ARG A 300 8.30 -13.49 11.01
N ASP A 301 8.48 -13.63 9.71
CA ASP A 301 9.42 -14.57 9.12
C ASP A 301 10.89 -14.24 9.43
N TYR A 302 11.18 -13.03 9.91
CA TYR A 302 12.50 -12.62 10.38
C TYR A 302 12.68 -12.72 11.90
N ARG A 303 11.66 -13.08 12.67
CA ARG A 303 11.71 -13.11 14.15
C ARG A 303 12.51 -14.29 14.67
N THR A 304 13.30 -14.05 15.71
CA THR A 304 14.10 -15.07 16.42
C THR A 304 13.52 -15.47 17.78
N ASN A 305 12.47 -14.79 18.26
CA ASN A 305 11.89 -14.99 19.57
C ASN A 305 10.76 -16.05 19.62
N GLY A 306 10.61 -16.86 18.59
CA GLY A 306 9.61 -17.92 18.49
C GLY A 306 10.15 -19.32 18.86
N LEU A 307 9.26 -20.32 18.81
CA LEU A 307 9.60 -21.73 19.01
C LEU A 307 10.35 -22.37 17.82
N ALA A 308 10.41 -21.66 16.69
CA ALA A 308 11.11 -22.08 15.48
C ALA A 308 12.02 -20.95 14.97
N LEU A 309 13.07 -21.31 14.26
CA LEU A 309 13.93 -20.33 13.57
C LEU A 309 13.11 -19.57 12.52
N PRO A 310 13.47 -18.30 12.24
CA PRO A 310 12.86 -17.52 11.19
C PRO A 310 12.96 -18.22 9.84
N THR A 311 11.96 -18.02 9.01
CA THR A 311 11.92 -18.55 7.64
C THR A 311 12.60 -17.61 6.64
N SER A 312 13.15 -16.52 7.12
CA SER A 312 13.95 -15.56 6.33
C SER A 312 15.10 -15.02 7.15
N ARG A 313 16.18 -14.79 6.49
CA ARG A 313 17.41 -14.25 7.08
C ARG A 313 18.15 -13.33 6.11
N PRO A 314 19.03 -12.46 6.59
CA PRO A 314 19.91 -11.68 5.74
C PRO A 314 20.83 -12.61 4.94
N SER A 315 21.16 -12.19 3.71
CA SER A 315 22.14 -12.90 2.88
C SER A 315 23.55 -12.77 3.48
N ASN A 316 24.43 -13.68 3.08
CA ASN A 316 25.83 -13.61 3.52
C ASN A 316 26.53 -12.38 2.92
N GLU A 317 26.12 -11.96 1.73
CA GLU A 317 26.61 -10.80 1.02
C GLU A 317 26.25 -9.52 1.78
N LEU A 318 25.00 -9.40 2.23
CA LEU A 318 24.58 -8.28 3.08
C LEU A 318 25.37 -8.26 4.39
N ILE A 319 25.53 -9.39 5.07
CA ILE A 319 26.31 -9.49 6.30
C ILE A 319 27.78 -9.10 6.09
N ALA A 320 28.38 -9.49 4.97
CA ALA A 320 29.76 -9.15 4.62
C ALA A 320 29.96 -7.66 4.28
N ALA A 321 28.90 -6.96 3.88
CA ALA A 321 28.94 -5.53 3.58
C ALA A 321 29.05 -4.65 4.82
N TYR A 322 28.73 -5.18 6.02
CA TYR A 322 28.87 -4.44 7.27
C TYR A 322 30.29 -4.50 7.86
N ASP A 323 30.75 -3.40 8.43
CA ASP A 323 31.86 -3.44 9.39
C ASP A 323 31.37 -4.05 10.71
N GLN A 324 31.52 -5.37 10.81
CA GLN A 324 30.99 -6.13 11.95
C GLN A 324 31.62 -5.73 13.30
N GLN A 325 32.81 -5.10 13.28
CA GLN A 325 33.50 -4.70 14.50
C GLN A 325 33.10 -3.30 14.97
N ASN A 326 32.88 -2.36 14.05
CA ASN A 326 32.69 -0.96 14.40
C ASN A 326 31.27 -0.45 14.11
N ASP A 327 30.47 -1.11 13.26
CA ASP A 327 29.12 -0.68 12.97
C ASP A 327 28.16 -1.06 14.11
N ASN A 328 27.65 -0.06 14.81
CA ASN A 328 26.69 -0.27 15.90
C ASN A 328 25.36 -0.86 15.39
N ARG A 329 24.97 -0.59 14.14
CA ARG A 329 23.77 -1.17 13.55
C ARG A 329 23.92 -2.68 13.41
N PHE A 330 25.12 -3.15 13.00
CA PHE A 330 25.39 -4.59 12.92
C PHE A 330 25.26 -5.26 14.29
N LYS A 331 25.91 -4.70 15.31
CA LYS A 331 25.87 -5.23 16.69
C LYS A 331 24.46 -5.25 17.29
N THR A 332 23.65 -4.25 16.92
CA THR A 332 22.30 -4.09 17.46
C THR A 332 21.29 -4.99 16.76
N PHE A 333 21.40 -5.12 15.43
CA PHE A 333 20.33 -5.73 14.62
C PHE A 333 20.62 -7.13 14.10
N PHE A 334 21.83 -7.68 14.30
CA PHE A 334 22.14 -9.01 13.81
C PHE A 334 22.64 -9.92 14.93
N LYS A 335 22.24 -11.20 14.83
CA LYS A 335 22.64 -12.26 15.76
C LYS A 335 22.97 -13.52 14.98
N ASN A 336 24.12 -14.14 15.31
CA ASN A 336 24.46 -15.47 14.79
C ASN A 336 23.85 -16.55 15.69
N ILE A 337 23.14 -17.48 15.09
CA ILE A 337 22.57 -18.66 15.76
C ILE A 337 22.97 -19.88 14.93
N ASP A 338 23.74 -20.76 15.51
CA ASP A 338 24.20 -22.01 14.91
C ASP A 338 24.84 -21.84 13.52
N GLY A 339 25.61 -20.75 13.34
CA GLY A 339 26.33 -20.42 12.10
C GLY A 339 25.53 -19.64 11.07
N SER A 340 24.27 -19.37 11.31
CA SER A 340 23.41 -18.53 10.45
C SER A 340 23.14 -17.18 11.10
N TRP A 341 23.15 -16.12 10.29
CA TRP A 341 22.81 -14.77 10.73
C TRP A 341 21.32 -14.51 10.62
N TYR A 342 20.77 -13.88 11.65
CA TYR A 342 19.37 -13.45 11.74
C TYR A 342 19.29 -11.97 12.11
N THR A 343 18.24 -11.29 11.65
CA THR A 343 17.99 -9.92 12.08
C THR A 343 17.14 -9.88 13.34
N LEU A 344 17.55 -9.04 14.29
CA LEU A 344 16.79 -8.71 15.49
C LEU A 344 15.88 -7.51 15.28
N LYS A 345 15.94 -6.86 14.10
CA LYS A 345 15.21 -5.63 13.80
C LYS A 345 13.70 -5.80 13.91
N PHE A 346 13.20 -7.01 13.72
CA PHE A 346 11.77 -7.34 13.72
C PHE A 346 11.39 -8.33 14.85
N ASP A 347 12.23 -8.49 15.87
CA ASP A 347 12.11 -9.53 16.92
C ASP A 347 11.09 -9.19 18.02
N TYR A 348 10.24 -8.19 17.80
CA TYR A 348 9.34 -7.65 18.82
C TYR A 348 7.89 -8.05 18.59
N GLU A 349 7.21 -8.34 19.70
CA GLU A 349 5.78 -8.68 19.73
C GLU A 349 4.89 -7.51 19.27
N TYR A 350 5.45 -6.28 19.15
CA TYR A 350 4.69 -5.06 19.01
C TYR A 350 5.32 -4.10 17.98
N MET A 351 5.23 -4.40 16.71
CA MET A 351 5.42 -3.36 15.69
C MET A 351 4.09 -2.69 15.38
N ASP A 352 3.93 -1.46 15.83
CA ASP A 352 2.65 -0.76 15.85
C ASP A 352 2.31 0.05 14.59
N GLY A 353 2.97 -0.21 13.47
CA GLY A 353 2.63 0.50 12.23
C GLY A 353 3.77 0.62 11.22
N ILE A 354 3.50 1.35 10.13
CA ILE A 354 4.49 1.74 9.13
C ILE A 354 5.16 3.02 9.56
N ILE A 355 6.48 3.00 9.62
CA ILE A 355 7.31 4.12 10.03
C ILE A 355 8.04 4.66 8.80
N ILE A 356 7.97 5.96 8.61
CA ILE A 356 8.75 6.73 7.65
C ILE A 356 9.68 7.63 8.47
N GLY A 357 10.92 7.28 8.50
CA GLY A 357 11.99 8.04 9.16
C GLY A 357 13.15 8.30 8.24
#